data_a1bb6e4ce52bbfbc938087518cca8176
#
_entry.id   a1bb6e4ce52bbfbc938087518cca8176
#
_cell.length_a   1.000
_cell.length_b   1.000
_cell.length_c   1.000
_cell.angle_alpha   90.00
_cell.angle_beta   90.00
_cell.angle_gamma   90.00
#
_symmetry.space_group_name_H-M   'P 1'
#
loop_
_entity.id
_entity.type
_entity.pdbx_description
1 polymer ?
#
loop_
_entity_poly.entity_id
_entity_poly.type
_entity_poly.pdbx_seq_one_letter_code
_entity_poly.pdbx_strand_id
1 'polypeptide(L)'
;MKVKRVLENAIHGWFLLMGLVTVGCVLLISVYLIISGIPAIREIGLVKFLFGKAWDSNAATPQFGILSFILTSVYGTAGAILLGVPVGFMTAVFLAKMAPPRLKAVVSSAVSLLAGIPSVVYGLVGMLVLVPGIRKLFHIPDGSGLLAAIIVLAIMILPSVINVAMTALEAVPREYEDASLALGATATETWFRVSVPAARSGIAAAVVLGVGRAIGEAMAVMMVSGNVPNMPKLFESVRFLTTAVASEMGYAAAGLQRQALFSIALVLFLFIMLINAALNFFLKRSKEK
;
A
#
# COMPACT_ATOMS: atom_id res chain seq x y z
N MET A 1 -2.95 -40.41 26.99
CA MET A 1 -2.75 -39.03 27.51
C MET A 1 -1.32 -38.52 27.33
N LYS A 2 -0.23 -39.25 27.64
CA LYS A 2 1.15 -38.75 27.52
C LYS A 2 1.57 -38.39 26.09
N VAL A 3 1.24 -39.25 25.10
CA VAL A 3 1.60 -39.02 23.67
C VAL A 3 0.96 -37.75 23.11
N LYS A 4 -0.31 -37.47 23.45
CA LYS A 4 -1.01 -36.27 23.01
C LYS A 4 -0.37 -35.00 23.57
N ARG A 5 0.04 -35.00 24.82
CA ARG A 5 0.74 -33.90 25.48
C ARG A 5 2.15 -33.66 24.89
N VAL A 6 2.87 -34.71 24.51
CA VAL A 6 4.19 -34.60 23.85
C VAL A 6 4.01 -33.98 22.46
N LEU A 7 2.99 -34.41 21.72
CA LEU A 7 2.69 -33.84 20.39
C LEU A 7 2.27 -32.38 20.48
N GLU A 8 1.41 -32.00 21.43
CA GLU A 8 1.02 -30.62 21.68
C GLU A 8 2.22 -29.72 22.00
N ASN A 9 3.11 -30.20 22.90
CA ASN A 9 4.31 -29.45 23.25
C ASN A 9 5.28 -29.31 22.04
N ALA A 10 5.42 -30.33 21.22
CA ALA A 10 6.22 -30.27 20.01
C ALA A 10 5.65 -29.27 18.99
N ILE A 11 4.33 -29.25 18.80
CA ILE A 11 3.63 -28.30 17.95
C ILE A 11 3.81 -26.86 18.50
N HIS A 12 3.63 -26.64 19.80
CA HIS A 12 3.88 -25.35 20.42
C HIS A 12 5.33 -24.88 20.23
N GLY A 13 6.30 -25.77 20.43
CA GLY A 13 7.71 -25.46 20.18
C GLY A 13 7.99 -25.08 18.73
N TRP A 14 7.35 -25.78 17.79
CA TRP A 14 7.47 -25.47 16.36
C TRP A 14 6.89 -24.10 16.01
N PHE A 15 5.69 -23.76 16.49
CA PHE A 15 5.10 -22.44 16.25
C PHE A 15 5.91 -21.31 16.89
N LEU A 16 6.44 -21.53 18.10
CA LEU A 16 7.32 -20.56 18.76
C LEU A 16 8.60 -20.36 17.95
N LEU A 17 9.22 -21.44 17.46
CA LEU A 17 10.40 -21.37 16.60
C LEU A 17 10.10 -20.55 15.32
N MET A 18 9.00 -20.85 14.63
CA MET A 18 8.61 -20.10 13.41
C MET A 18 8.36 -18.62 13.71
N GLY A 19 7.72 -18.32 14.84
CA GLY A 19 7.54 -16.92 15.30
C GLY A 19 8.88 -16.22 15.56
N LEU A 20 9.80 -16.87 16.24
CA LEU A 20 11.14 -16.31 16.50
C LEU A 20 11.95 -16.12 15.21
N VAL A 21 11.90 -17.07 14.28
CA VAL A 21 12.54 -16.94 12.97
C VAL A 21 11.98 -15.73 12.21
N THR A 22 10.67 -15.57 12.19
CA THR A 22 10.03 -14.42 11.51
C THR A 22 10.48 -13.08 12.09
N VAL A 23 10.46 -12.94 13.41
CA VAL A 23 10.93 -11.73 14.11
C VAL A 23 12.43 -11.53 13.86
N GLY A 24 13.22 -12.60 13.93
CA GLY A 24 14.65 -12.57 13.65
C GLY A 24 14.97 -12.09 12.24
N CYS A 25 14.25 -12.56 11.22
CA CYS A 25 14.41 -12.09 9.85
C CYS A 25 14.10 -10.59 9.70
N VAL A 26 13.02 -10.10 10.32
CA VAL A 26 12.68 -8.68 10.28
C VAL A 26 13.75 -7.83 10.96
N LEU A 27 14.25 -8.25 12.12
CA LEU A 27 15.35 -7.57 12.82
C LEU A 27 16.63 -7.57 11.98
N LEU A 28 16.97 -8.70 11.37
CA LEU A 28 18.14 -8.82 10.50
C LEU A 28 18.07 -7.85 9.33
N ILE A 29 16.93 -7.82 8.62
CA ILE A 29 16.72 -6.87 7.50
C ILE A 29 16.82 -5.42 7.99
N SER A 30 16.20 -5.09 9.13
CA SER A 30 16.24 -3.74 9.69
C SER A 30 17.67 -3.31 10.03
N VAL A 31 18.42 -4.16 10.71
CA VAL A 31 19.84 -3.91 11.05
C VAL A 31 20.70 -3.77 9.79
N TYR A 32 20.49 -4.67 8.81
CA TYR A 32 21.21 -4.62 7.54
C TYR A 32 20.97 -3.32 6.78
N LEU A 33 19.70 -2.85 6.69
CA LEU A 33 19.36 -1.59 6.05
C LEU A 33 20.01 -0.40 6.76
N ILE A 34 20.03 -0.40 8.08
CA ILE A 34 20.68 0.64 8.87
C ILE A 34 22.19 0.69 8.61
N ILE A 35 22.86 -0.46 8.70
CA ILE A 35 24.32 -0.56 8.51
C ILE A 35 24.70 -0.16 7.08
N SER A 36 23.93 -0.60 6.07
CA SER A 36 24.23 -0.35 4.67
C SER A 36 23.80 1.05 4.17
N GLY A 37 22.79 1.66 4.79
CA GLY A 37 22.25 2.95 4.37
C GLY A 37 22.87 4.17 5.08
N ILE A 38 23.30 4.04 6.34
CA ILE A 38 23.88 5.18 7.09
C ILE A 38 25.15 5.76 6.45
N PRO A 39 26.08 4.98 5.88
CA PRO A 39 27.32 5.53 5.33
C PRO A 39 27.09 6.61 4.27
N ALA A 40 26.19 6.38 3.29
CA ALA A 40 25.91 7.38 2.27
C ALA A 40 25.25 8.65 2.85
N ILE A 41 24.34 8.50 3.83
CA ILE A 41 23.73 9.66 4.50
C ILE A 41 24.78 10.51 5.22
N ARG A 42 25.80 9.89 5.82
CA ARG A 42 26.90 10.60 6.48
C ARG A 42 27.80 11.33 5.49
N GLU A 43 28.11 10.71 4.35
CA GLU A 43 28.97 11.27 3.32
C GLU A 43 28.28 12.40 2.55
N ILE A 44 27.03 12.23 2.13
CA ILE A 44 26.24 13.20 1.37
C ILE A 44 25.75 14.34 2.27
N GLY A 45 25.48 14.04 3.54
CA GLY A 45 24.80 14.90 4.51
C GLY A 45 23.28 14.71 4.48
N LEU A 46 22.69 14.51 5.68
CA LEU A 46 21.27 14.18 5.84
C LEU A 46 20.32 15.20 5.15
N VAL A 47 20.58 16.49 5.32
CA VAL A 47 19.73 17.56 4.76
C VAL A 47 19.81 17.54 3.22
N LYS A 48 21.01 17.41 2.65
CA LYS A 48 21.22 17.38 1.22
C LYS A 48 20.62 16.13 0.60
N PHE A 49 20.71 14.98 1.28
CA PHE A 49 20.11 13.72 0.84
C PHE A 49 18.57 13.81 0.83
N LEU A 50 17.94 14.21 1.95
CA LEU A 50 16.48 14.21 2.07
C LEU A 50 15.81 15.34 1.28
N PHE A 51 16.39 16.54 1.26
CA PHE A 51 15.80 17.74 0.67
C PHE A 51 16.41 18.16 -0.67
N GLY A 52 17.44 17.46 -1.14
CA GLY A 52 17.98 17.65 -2.48
C GLY A 52 16.95 17.29 -3.53
N LYS A 53 16.89 18.08 -4.61
CA LYS A 53 15.88 17.91 -5.68
C LYS A 53 16.38 17.10 -6.88
N ALA A 54 17.68 16.94 -7.03
CA ALA A 54 18.27 16.27 -8.16
C ALA A 54 18.84 14.90 -7.75
N TRP A 55 18.50 13.90 -8.55
CA TRP A 55 19.10 12.58 -8.50
C TRP A 55 19.75 12.28 -9.84
N ASP A 56 21.07 12.22 -9.85
CA ASP A 56 21.86 11.79 -10.99
C ASP A 56 23.11 11.07 -10.47
N SER A 57 23.05 9.76 -10.45
CA SER A 57 24.10 8.90 -9.93
C SER A 57 25.26 8.71 -10.92
N ASN A 58 25.06 9.04 -12.21
CA ASN A 58 26.02 8.83 -13.28
C ASN A 58 26.68 10.13 -13.76
N ALA A 59 26.33 11.29 -13.22
CA ALA A 59 26.95 12.56 -13.56
C ALA A 59 28.43 12.62 -13.15
N ALA A 60 29.21 13.48 -13.78
CA ALA A 60 30.60 13.71 -13.40
C ALA A 60 30.73 14.17 -11.92
N THR A 61 29.74 14.88 -11.42
CA THR A 61 29.53 15.18 -9.98
C THR A 61 28.22 14.58 -9.55
N PRO A 62 28.22 13.35 -8.97
CA PRO A 62 26.98 12.66 -8.63
C PRO A 62 26.11 13.44 -7.62
N GLN A 63 24.80 13.46 -7.85
CA GLN A 63 23.82 14.09 -6.98
C GLN A 63 22.85 13.06 -6.46
N PHE A 64 22.59 13.06 -5.15
CA PHE A 64 21.79 12.05 -4.46
C PHE A 64 20.66 12.67 -3.63
N GLY A 65 19.92 13.63 -4.20
CA GLY A 65 18.76 14.21 -3.55
C GLY A 65 17.49 13.41 -3.82
N ILE A 66 16.71 13.07 -2.77
CA ILE A 66 15.53 12.19 -2.88
C ILE A 66 14.20 12.89 -2.58
N LEU A 67 14.17 14.21 -2.47
CA LEU A 67 12.94 14.95 -2.16
C LEU A 67 11.82 14.65 -3.17
N SER A 68 12.15 14.61 -4.46
CA SER A 68 11.20 14.28 -5.52
C SER A 68 10.57 12.90 -5.32
N PHE A 69 11.35 11.89 -4.92
CA PHE A 69 10.86 10.53 -4.67
C PHE A 69 9.96 10.45 -3.45
N ILE A 70 10.32 11.16 -2.38
CA ILE A 70 9.50 11.24 -1.15
C ILE A 70 8.14 11.85 -1.49
N LEU A 71 8.14 13.03 -2.10
CA LEU A 71 6.90 13.73 -2.45
C LEU A 71 6.05 12.93 -3.46
N THR A 72 6.68 12.30 -4.45
CA THR A 72 5.98 11.42 -5.40
C THR A 72 5.33 10.24 -4.70
N SER A 73 6.03 9.58 -3.76
CA SER A 73 5.48 8.46 -3.01
C SER A 73 4.32 8.89 -2.12
N VAL A 74 4.41 10.07 -1.48
CA VAL A 74 3.32 10.64 -0.68
C VAL A 74 2.10 10.96 -1.55
N TYR A 75 2.30 11.70 -2.64
CA TYR A 75 1.18 12.13 -3.51
C TYR A 75 0.55 10.95 -4.25
N GLY A 76 1.37 10.01 -4.75
CA GLY A 76 0.89 8.80 -5.40
C GLY A 76 0.06 7.93 -4.48
N THR A 77 0.53 7.68 -3.26
CA THR A 77 -0.20 6.91 -2.25
C THR A 77 -1.46 7.64 -1.80
N ALA A 78 -1.38 8.95 -1.49
CA ALA A 78 -2.54 9.74 -1.08
C ALA A 78 -3.62 9.77 -2.18
N GLY A 79 -3.22 9.96 -3.45
CA GLY A 79 -4.13 9.92 -4.59
C GLY A 79 -4.79 8.55 -4.76
N ALA A 80 -4.02 7.47 -4.63
CA ALA A 80 -4.54 6.10 -4.71
C ALA A 80 -5.57 5.81 -3.60
N ILE A 81 -5.29 6.25 -2.37
CA ILE A 81 -6.20 6.11 -1.23
C ILE A 81 -7.47 6.93 -1.45
N LEU A 82 -7.34 8.19 -1.90
CA LEU A 82 -8.47 9.09 -2.14
C LEU A 82 -9.44 8.53 -3.20
N LEU A 83 -8.95 7.82 -4.20
CA LEU A 83 -9.76 7.18 -5.23
C LEU A 83 -10.20 5.76 -4.84
N GLY A 84 -9.27 4.93 -4.39
CA GLY A 84 -9.50 3.51 -4.18
C GLY A 84 -10.29 3.19 -2.91
N VAL A 85 -10.06 3.91 -1.80
CA VAL A 85 -10.76 3.62 -0.55
C VAL A 85 -12.26 3.93 -0.63
N PRO A 86 -12.73 5.09 -1.13
CA PRO A 86 -14.17 5.34 -1.26
C PRO A 86 -14.86 4.32 -2.16
N VAL A 87 -14.27 4.02 -3.32
CA VAL A 87 -14.83 3.03 -4.25
C VAL A 87 -14.86 1.64 -3.62
N GLY A 88 -13.76 1.20 -3.01
CA GLY A 88 -13.66 -0.09 -2.33
C GLY A 88 -14.63 -0.22 -1.16
N PHE A 89 -14.74 0.83 -0.33
CA PHE A 89 -15.66 0.86 0.80
C PHE A 89 -17.13 0.80 0.36
N MET A 90 -17.53 1.62 -0.62
CA MET A 90 -18.90 1.60 -1.14
C MET A 90 -19.24 0.24 -1.76
N THR A 91 -18.29 -0.36 -2.48
CA THR A 91 -18.44 -1.71 -3.01
C THR A 91 -18.60 -2.75 -1.89
N ALA A 92 -17.82 -2.64 -0.82
CA ALA A 92 -17.94 -3.53 0.34
C ALA A 92 -19.30 -3.42 1.03
N VAL A 93 -19.81 -2.19 1.24
CA VAL A 93 -21.15 -1.96 1.81
C VAL A 93 -22.22 -2.55 0.89
N PHE A 94 -22.14 -2.31 -0.41
CA PHE A 94 -23.07 -2.87 -1.39
C PHE A 94 -23.09 -4.39 -1.35
N LEU A 95 -21.92 -5.03 -1.38
CA LEU A 95 -21.83 -6.50 -1.36
C LEU A 95 -22.26 -7.12 -0.03
N ALA A 96 -21.96 -6.46 1.10
CA ALA A 96 -22.30 -6.97 2.43
C ALA A 96 -23.79 -6.86 2.75
N LYS A 97 -24.46 -5.79 2.29
CA LYS A 97 -25.79 -5.39 2.77
C LYS A 97 -26.89 -5.34 1.72
N MET A 98 -26.55 -5.07 0.45
CA MET A 98 -27.54 -4.80 -0.60
C MET A 98 -27.58 -5.84 -1.70
N ALA A 99 -26.45 -6.46 -2.02
CA ALA A 99 -26.35 -7.33 -3.20
C ALA A 99 -27.12 -8.64 -3.01
N PRO A 100 -27.90 -9.07 -4.01
CA PRO A 100 -28.51 -10.39 -3.98
C PRO A 100 -27.44 -11.49 -3.98
N PRO A 101 -27.71 -12.68 -3.39
CA PRO A 101 -26.70 -13.70 -3.15
C PRO A 101 -25.90 -14.11 -4.40
N ARG A 102 -26.58 -14.19 -5.56
CA ARG A 102 -25.93 -14.53 -6.84
C ARG A 102 -24.94 -13.47 -7.29
N LEU A 103 -25.32 -12.19 -7.25
CA LEU A 103 -24.45 -11.08 -7.63
C LEU A 103 -23.27 -10.96 -6.67
N LYS A 104 -23.53 -11.08 -5.35
CA LYS A 104 -22.48 -11.10 -4.33
C LYS A 104 -21.46 -12.19 -4.62
N ALA A 105 -21.89 -13.42 -4.88
CA ALA A 105 -20.99 -14.54 -5.16
C ALA A 105 -20.11 -14.27 -6.40
N VAL A 106 -20.68 -13.76 -7.50
CA VAL A 106 -19.95 -13.45 -8.74
C VAL A 106 -18.94 -12.32 -8.50
N VAL A 107 -19.38 -11.20 -7.92
CA VAL A 107 -18.49 -10.03 -7.72
C VAL A 107 -17.40 -10.33 -6.70
N SER A 108 -17.72 -11.02 -5.59
CA SER A 108 -16.69 -11.41 -4.60
C SER A 108 -15.66 -12.36 -5.19
N SER A 109 -16.08 -13.30 -6.07
CA SER A 109 -15.15 -14.16 -6.78
C SER A 109 -14.26 -13.36 -7.73
N ALA A 110 -14.82 -12.42 -8.48
CA ALA A 110 -14.06 -11.54 -9.37
C ALA A 110 -13.04 -10.68 -8.59
N VAL A 111 -13.45 -10.08 -7.46
CA VAL A 111 -12.58 -9.31 -6.57
C VAL A 111 -11.45 -10.18 -6.00
N SER A 112 -11.76 -11.44 -5.64
CA SER A 112 -10.74 -12.38 -5.13
C SER A 112 -9.76 -12.81 -6.22
N LEU A 113 -10.21 -12.98 -7.45
CA LEU A 113 -9.33 -13.24 -8.60
C LEU A 113 -8.41 -12.03 -8.86
N LEU A 114 -8.93 -10.81 -8.82
CA LEU A 114 -8.11 -9.59 -8.92
C LEU A 114 -7.02 -9.54 -7.84
N ALA A 115 -7.32 -9.96 -6.60
CA ALA A 115 -6.32 -10.02 -5.53
C ALA A 115 -5.16 -10.96 -5.83
N GLY A 116 -5.39 -12.01 -6.62
CA GLY A 116 -4.40 -13.01 -7.02
C GLY A 116 -3.54 -12.62 -8.24
N ILE A 117 -3.90 -11.56 -8.97
CA ILE A 117 -3.13 -11.12 -10.13
C ILE A 117 -1.78 -10.52 -9.68
N PRO A 118 -0.63 -10.97 -10.27
CA PRO A 118 0.67 -10.36 -10.01
C PRO A 118 0.69 -8.87 -10.36
N SER A 119 1.36 -8.06 -9.54
CA SER A 119 1.40 -6.59 -9.73
C SER A 119 1.96 -6.17 -11.09
N VAL A 120 2.91 -6.92 -11.63
CA VAL A 120 3.47 -6.70 -12.98
C VAL A 120 2.39 -6.71 -14.06
N VAL A 121 1.37 -7.56 -13.93
CA VAL A 121 0.26 -7.63 -14.89
C VAL A 121 -0.58 -6.35 -14.86
N TYR A 122 -0.84 -5.81 -13.66
CA TYR A 122 -1.49 -4.49 -13.53
C TYR A 122 -0.67 -3.38 -14.19
N GLY A 123 0.67 -3.41 -13.99
CA GLY A 123 1.59 -2.49 -14.66
C GLY A 123 1.56 -2.63 -16.18
N LEU A 124 1.58 -3.86 -16.68
CA LEU A 124 1.54 -4.13 -18.12
C LEU A 124 0.23 -3.62 -18.75
N VAL A 125 -0.91 -3.94 -18.15
CA VAL A 125 -2.22 -3.43 -18.62
C VAL A 125 -2.26 -1.91 -18.52
N GLY A 126 -1.75 -1.35 -17.43
CA GLY A 126 -1.63 0.10 -17.26
C GLY A 126 -0.82 0.75 -18.37
N MET A 127 0.33 0.17 -18.72
CA MET A 127 1.21 0.66 -19.78
C MET A 127 0.56 0.54 -21.17
N LEU A 128 -0.12 -0.57 -21.44
CA LEU A 128 -0.69 -0.83 -22.78
C LEU A 128 -2.05 -0.14 -23.02
N VAL A 129 -2.83 0.09 -21.97
CA VAL A 129 -4.21 0.62 -22.09
C VAL A 129 -4.34 1.99 -21.43
N LEU A 130 -3.95 2.12 -20.15
CA LEU A 130 -4.18 3.34 -19.37
C LEU A 130 -3.28 4.50 -19.86
N VAL A 131 -1.99 4.26 -20.03
CA VAL A 131 -1.03 5.29 -20.47
C VAL A 131 -1.41 5.85 -21.85
N PRO A 132 -1.68 5.05 -22.90
CA PRO A 132 -2.20 5.57 -24.16
C PRO A 132 -3.57 6.25 -24.04
N GLY A 133 -4.43 5.76 -23.15
CA GLY A 133 -5.73 6.38 -22.86
C GLY A 133 -5.58 7.78 -22.27
N ILE A 134 -4.73 7.95 -21.26
CA ILE A 134 -4.41 9.26 -20.65
C ILE A 134 -3.82 10.21 -21.70
N ARG A 135 -2.84 9.73 -22.47
CA ARG A 135 -2.22 10.50 -23.55
C ARG A 135 -3.24 11.06 -24.52
N LYS A 136 -4.19 10.24 -24.96
CA LYS A 136 -5.24 10.64 -25.92
C LYS A 136 -6.26 11.59 -25.28
N LEU A 137 -6.69 11.30 -24.05
CA LEU A 137 -7.74 12.05 -23.36
C LEU A 137 -7.30 13.48 -23.02
N PHE A 138 -6.05 13.63 -22.56
CA PHE A 138 -5.51 14.93 -22.12
C PHE A 138 -4.63 15.62 -23.17
N HIS A 139 -4.48 15.01 -24.36
CA HIS A 139 -3.67 15.56 -25.49
C HIS A 139 -2.23 15.89 -25.08
N ILE A 140 -1.61 15.04 -24.25
CA ILE A 140 -0.23 15.19 -23.74
C ILE A 140 0.76 14.31 -24.53
N PRO A 141 2.05 14.66 -24.57
CA PRO A 141 3.07 13.92 -25.34
C PRO A 141 3.25 12.48 -24.83
N ASP A 142 3.23 12.28 -23.52
CA ASP A 142 3.34 10.99 -22.85
C ASP A 142 2.29 10.88 -21.75
N GLY A 143 1.58 9.75 -21.68
CA GLY A 143 0.60 9.47 -20.65
C GLY A 143 1.17 8.76 -19.42
N SER A 144 2.47 8.41 -19.43
CA SER A 144 3.14 7.86 -18.25
C SER A 144 3.43 8.96 -17.24
N GLY A 145 3.16 8.69 -15.95
CA GLY A 145 3.39 9.68 -14.91
C GLY A 145 2.61 9.43 -13.63
N LEU A 146 2.50 10.48 -12.81
CA LEU A 146 1.88 10.40 -11.49
C LEU A 146 0.41 9.98 -11.57
N LEU A 147 -0.37 10.51 -12.52
CA LEU A 147 -1.79 10.15 -12.67
C LEU A 147 -1.96 8.67 -13.01
N ALA A 148 -1.19 8.14 -13.95
CA ALA A 148 -1.24 6.72 -14.31
C ALA A 148 -0.90 5.83 -13.11
N ALA A 149 0.12 6.20 -12.34
CA ALA A 149 0.51 5.50 -11.12
C ALA A 149 -0.61 5.54 -10.07
N ILE A 150 -1.24 6.69 -9.82
CA ILE A 150 -2.36 6.83 -8.89
C ILE A 150 -3.52 5.90 -9.28
N ILE A 151 -3.91 5.86 -10.56
CA ILE A 151 -5.03 5.02 -11.00
C ILE A 151 -4.70 3.54 -10.86
N VAL A 152 -3.51 3.11 -11.27
CA VAL A 152 -3.08 1.70 -11.13
C VAL A 152 -3.03 1.30 -9.66
N LEU A 153 -2.44 2.11 -8.79
CA LEU A 153 -2.42 1.87 -7.35
C LEU A 153 -3.82 1.82 -6.75
N ALA A 154 -4.72 2.74 -7.16
CA ALA A 154 -6.11 2.75 -6.69
C ALA A 154 -6.82 1.44 -7.04
N ILE A 155 -6.67 0.93 -8.27
CA ILE A 155 -7.25 -0.35 -8.70
C ILE A 155 -6.66 -1.51 -7.89
N MET A 156 -5.35 -1.51 -7.65
CA MET A 156 -4.66 -2.59 -6.94
C MET A 156 -5.03 -2.70 -5.46
N ILE A 157 -5.42 -1.60 -4.81
CA ILE A 157 -5.86 -1.66 -3.41
C ILE A 157 -7.32 -2.09 -3.25
N LEU A 158 -8.16 -1.99 -4.30
CA LEU A 158 -9.58 -2.32 -4.24
C LEU A 158 -9.86 -3.71 -3.65
N PRO A 159 -9.23 -4.80 -4.10
CA PRO A 159 -9.52 -6.12 -3.57
C PRO A 159 -9.29 -6.23 -2.06
N SER A 160 -8.22 -5.63 -1.57
CA SER A 160 -7.87 -5.65 -0.14
C SER A 160 -8.89 -4.86 0.68
N VAL A 161 -9.26 -3.66 0.22
CA VAL A 161 -10.24 -2.81 0.89
C VAL A 161 -11.62 -3.47 0.88
N ILE A 162 -12.06 -3.98 -0.28
CA ILE A 162 -13.38 -4.60 -0.43
C ILE A 162 -13.50 -5.82 0.48
N ASN A 163 -12.58 -6.78 0.38
CA ASN A 163 -12.69 -8.04 1.10
C ASN A 163 -12.65 -7.85 2.62
N VAL A 164 -11.72 -7.04 3.13
CA VAL A 164 -11.59 -6.83 4.57
C VAL A 164 -12.76 -6.00 5.13
N ALA A 165 -13.18 -4.94 4.43
CA ALA A 165 -14.32 -4.14 4.85
C ALA A 165 -15.65 -4.92 4.77
N MET A 166 -15.86 -5.73 3.73
CA MET A 166 -17.03 -6.60 3.58
C MET A 166 -17.10 -7.60 4.73
N THR A 167 -16.01 -8.32 5.02
CA THR A 167 -15.94 -9.27 6.14
C THR A 167 -16.26 -8.60 7.48
N ALA A 168 -15.74 -7.38 7.70
CA ALA A 168 -16.01 -6.62 8.91
C ALA A 168 -17.49 -6.21 9.04
N LEU A 169 -18.13 -5.84 7.94
CA LEU A 169 -19.56 -5.50 7.89
C LEU A 169 -20.46 -6.73 8.10
N GLU A 170 -20.05 -7.89 7.60
CA GLU A 170 -20.77 -9.15 7.78
C GLU A 170 -20.65 -9.69 9.20
N ALA A 171 -19.57 -9.38 9.90
CA ALA A 171 -19.35 -9.76 11.30
C ALA A 171 -20.21 -8.96 12.30
N VAL A 172 -20.90 -7.90 11.86
CA VAL A 172 -21.83 -7.16 12.74
C VAL A 172 -23.04 -8.02 13.07
N PRO A 173 -23.37 -8.22 14.38
CA PRO A 173 -24.54 -9.00 14.79
C PRO A 173 -25.84 -8.46 14.20
N ARG A 174 -26.69 -9.35 13.71
CA ARG A 174 -27.98 -8.97 13.10
C ARG A 174 -28.92 -8.28 14.07
N GLU A 175 -28.82 -8.59 15.35
CA GLU A 175 -29.59 -7.98 16.41
C GLU A 175 -29.47 -6.45 16.46
N TYR A 176 -28.32 -5.91 16.06
CA TYR A 176 -28.14 -4.45 15.98
C TYR A 176 -28.94 -3.83 14.83
N GLU A 177 -28.99 -4.53 13.70
CA GLU A 177 -29.75 -4.08 12.53
C GLU A 177 -31.26 -4.22 12.78
N ASP A 178 -31.69 -5.35 13.36
CA ASP A 178 -33.09 -5.62 13.69
C ASP A 178 -33.64 -4.62 14.70
N ALA A 179 -32.86 -4.27 15.73
CA ALA A 179 -33.22 -3.23 16.70
C ALA A 179 -33.42 -1.86 16.06
N SER A 180 -32.55 -1.49 15.12
CA SER A 180 -32.66 -0.23 14.38
C SER A 180 -33.92 -0.19 13.49
N LEU A 181 -34.21 -1.28 12.78
CA LEU A 181 -35.39 -1.41 11.95
C LEU A 181 -36.69 -1.39 12.81
N ALA A 182 -36.69 -2.02 14.00
CA ALA A 182 -37.80 -1.99 14.92
C ALA A 182 -38.12 -0.59 15.47
N LEU A 183 -37.13 0.31 15.51
CA LEU A 183 -37.30 1.72 15.85
C LEU A 183 -37.78 2.58 14.65
N GLY A 184 -38.06 1.95 13.51
CA GLY A 184 -38.57 2.64 12.32
C GLY A 184 -37.52 3.22 11.38
N ALA A 185 -36.23 2.91 11.58
CA ALA A 185 -35.20 3.31 10.63
C ALA A 185 -35.34 2.56 9.30
N THR A 186 -34.97 3.21 8.21
CA THR A 186 -34.87 2.54 6.91
C THR A 186 -33.64 1.63 6.85
N ALA A 187 -33.65 0.65 5.95
CA ALA A 187 -32.52 -0.25 5.76
C ALA A 187 -31.20 0.53 5.49
N THR A 188 -31.25 1.54 4.63
CA THR A 188 -30.08 2.38 4.32
C THR A 188 -29.57 3.14 5.55
N GLU A 189 -30.45 3.72 6.35
CA GLU A 189 -30.07 4.38 7.60
C GLU A 189 -29.44 3.41 8.57
N THR A 190 -30.00 2.21 8.72
CA THR A 190 -29.43 1.14 9.54
C THR A 190 -28.01 0.78 9.10
N TRP A 191 -27.76 0.60 7.81
CA TRP A 191 -26.41 0.26 7.34
C TRP A 191 -25.39 1.35 7.64
N PHE A 192 -25.71 2.63 7.35
CA PHE A 192 -24.74 3.70 7.52
C PHE A 192 -24.63 4.22 8.96
N ARG A 193 -25.71 4.16 9.76
CA ARG A 193 -25.74 4.67 11.13
C ARG A 193 -25.49 3.60 12.20
N VAL A 194 -25.68 2.31 11.88
CA VAL A 194 -25.49 1.21 12.82
C VAL A 194 -24.38 0.27 12.35
N SER A 195 -24.53 -0.39 11.18
CA SER A 195 -23.59 -1.42 10.74
C SER A 195 -22.20 -0.87 10.46
N VAL A 196 -22.08 0.28 9.76
CA VAL A 196 -20.79 0.90 9.45
C VAL A 196 -20.06 1.37 10.72
N PRO A 197 -20.68 2.10 11.65
CA PRO A 197 -20.04 2.44 12.92
C PRO A 197 -19.68 1.20 13.78
N ALA A 198 -20.49 0.17 13.78
CA ALA A 198 -20.19 -1.09 14.49
C ALA A 198 -18.96 -1.81 13.89
N ALA A 199 -18.80 -1.77 12.55
CA ALA A 199 -17.67 -2.36 11.83
C ALA A 199 -16.44 -1.44 11.74
N ARG A 200 -16.44 -0.25 12.35
CA ARG A 200 -15.40 0.79 12.15
C ARG A 200 -13.96 0.29 12.30
N SER A 201 -13.70 -0.59 13.24
CA SER A 201 -12.34 -1.11 13.48
C SER A 201 -11.84 -1.99 12.33
N GLY A 202 -12.74 -2.82 11.76
CA GLY A 202 -12.42 -3.66 10.61
C GLY A 202 -12.31 -2.85 9.31
N ILE A 203 -13.19 -1.86 9.11
CA ILE A 203 -13.11 -0.94 7.96
C ILE A 203 -11.79 -0.16 8.00
N ALA A 204 -11.41 0.32 9.17
CA ALA A 204 -10.15 1.02 9.33
C ALA A 204 -8.93 0.10 9.11
N ALA A 205 -9.00 -1.17 9.52
CA ALA A 205 -7.98 -2.16 9.19
C ALA A 205 -7.88 -2.41 7.67
N ALA A 206 -9.01 -2.42 6.94
CA ALA A 206 -9.04 -2.49 5.49
C ALA A 206 -8.29 -1.33 4.82
N VAL A 207 -8.49 -0.10 5.32
CA VAL A 207 -7.78 1.09 4.85
C VAL A 207 -6.29 0.97 5.11
N VAL A 208 -5.88 0.58 6.33
CA VAL A 208 -4.45 0.40 6.68
C VAL A 208 -3.78 -0.61 5.76
N LEU A 209 -4.45 -1.73 5.49
CA LEU A 209 -3.93 -2.75 4.57
C LEU A 209 -3.78 -2.22 3.14
N GLY A 210 -4.77 -1.45 2.66
CA GLY A 210 -4.70 -0.77 1.36
C GLY A 210 -3.55 0.22 1.28
N VAL A 211 -3.36 1.06 2.31
CA VAL A 211 -2.23 2.01 2.42
C VAL A 211 -0.89 1.29 2.37
N GLY A 212 -0.71 0.25 3.18
CA GLY A 212 0.52 -0.53 3.21
C GLY A 212 0.86 -1.13 1.84
N ARG A 213 -0.16 -1.63 1.12
CA ARG A 213 0.01 -2.17 -0.23
C ARG A 213 0.39 -1.09 -1.24
N ALA A 214 -0.25 0.09 -1.19
CA ALA A 214 0.04 1.19 -2.11
C ALA A 214 1.47 1.73 -1.94
N ILE A 215 1.93 1.91 -0.70
CA ILE A 215 3.28 2.44 -0.41
C ILE A 215 4.37 1.45 -0.83
N GLY A 216 4.14 0.15 -0.65
CA GLY A 216 5.11 -0.89 -0.95
C GLY A 216 5.19 -1.29 -2.41
N GLU A 217 4.30 -0.78 -3.27
CA GLU A 217 4.27 -1.19 -4.67
C GLU A 217 5.43 -0.60 -5.47
N ALA A 218 6.15 -1.47 -6.20
CA ALA A 218 7.27 -1.07 -7.02
C ALA A 218 7.05 -1.41 -8.50
N MET A 219 6.70 -2.66 -8.80
CA MET A 219 6.75 -3.19 -10.17
C MET A 219 5.67 -2.59 -11.08
N ALA A 220 4.41 -2.54 -10.63
CA ALA A 220 3.33 -1.96 -11.41
C ALA A 220 3.55 -0.46 -11.63
N VAL A 221 3.99 0.25 -10.58
CA VAL A 221 4.24 1.69 -10.65
C VAL A 221 5.41 2.00 -11.57
N MET A 222 6.50 1.22 -11.52
CA MET A 222 7.66 1.40 -12.40
C MET A 222 7.28 1.37 -13.88
N MET A 223 6.29 0.56 -14.27
CA MET A 223 5.85 0.42 -15.68
C MET A 223 5.02 1.61 -16.16
N VAL A 224 4.32 2.32 -15.27
CA VAL A 224 3.36 3.37 -15.66
C VAL A 224 3.76 4.78 -15.24
N SER A 225 4.76 4.92 -14.35
CA SER A 225 5.17 6.23 -13.82
C SER A 225 6.17 6.99 -14.68
N GLY A 226 6.74 6.34 -15.70
CA GLY A 226 7.81 6.90 -16.53
C GLY A 226 9.20 6.89 -15.87
N ASN A 227 9.27 6.66 -14.57
CA ASN A 227 10.49 6.46 -13.76
C ASN A 227 11.59 7.53 -13.91
N VAL A 228 11.20 8.79 -14.11
CA VAL A 228 12.12 9.96 -14.23
C VAL A 228 12.16 10.70 -12.89
N PRO A 229 13.34 11.16 -12.40
CA PRO A 229 13.50 11.81 -11.10
C PRO A 229 13.02 13.28 -11.09
N ASN A 230 11.83 13.55 -11.60
CA ASN A 230 11.21 14.86 -11.61
C ASN A 230 10.47 15.17 -10.30
N MET A 231 10.30 16.47 -10.01
CA MET A 231 9.37 16.91 -8.98
C MET A 231 7.93 16.50 -9.38
N PRO A 232 7.10 16.01 -8.43
CA PRO A 232 5.81 15.43 -8.78
C PRO A 232 4.83 16.48 -9.33
N LYS A 233 4.40 16.26 -10.57
CA LYS A 233 3.28 16.90 -11.23
C LYS A 233 2.38 15.83 -11.81
N LEU A 234 1.09 16.10 -11.89
CA LEU A 234 0.08 15.09 -12.17
C LEU A 234 0.27 14.37 -13.52
N PHE A 235 0.71 15.10 -14.55
CA PHE A 235 0.86 14.60 -15.91
C PHE A 235 2.33 14.42 -16.34
N GLU A 236 3.28 14.55 -15.42
CA GLU A 236 4.69 14.36 -15.72
C GLU A 236 5.18 13.00 -15.22
N SER A 237 6.18 12.47 -15.92
CA SER A 237 6.91 11.28 -15.49
C SER A 237 7.58 11.52 -14.15
N VAL A 238 7.43 10.58 -13.24
CA VAL A 238 7.91 10.68 -11.86
C VAL A 238 8.57 9.38 -11.41
N ARG A 239 9.33 9.45 -10.31
CA ARG A 239 9.97 8.29 -9.70
C ARG A 239 9.56 8.18 -8.23
N PHE A 240 9.16 6.98 -7.80
CA PHE A 240 8.84 6.67 -6.40
C PHE A 240 10.09 6.18 -5.65
N LEU A 241 10.06 6.19 -4.32
CA LEU A 241 11.12 5.59 -3.50
C LEU A 241 11.31 4.09 -3.82
N THR A 242 10.22 3.36 -3.96
CA THR A 242 10.22 1.93 -4.32
C THR A 242 10.81 1.68 -5.71
N THR A 243 10.41 2.47 -6.70
CA THR A 243 10.88 2.31 -8.07
C THR A 243 12.33 2.71 -8.23
N ALA A 244 12.82 3.71 -7.48
CA ALA A 244 14.23 4.09 -7.47
C ALA A 244 15.13 2.93 -7.05
N VAL A 245 14.78 2.26 -5.95
CA VAL A 245 15.52 1.07 -5.48
C VAL A 245 15.40 -0.09 -6.48
N ALA A 246 14.17 -0.41 -6.93
CA ALA A 246 13.93 -1.55 -7.80
C ALA A 246 14.59 -1.42 -9.16
N SER A 247 14.65 -0.20 -9.72
CA SER A 247 15.24 0.02 -11.05
C SER A 247 16.77 0.11 -11.07
N GLU A 248 17.39 0.65 -10.01
CA GLU A 248 18.83 0.92 -10.02
C GLU A 248 19.67 -0.09 -9.23
N MET A 249 19.11 -0.77 -8.21
CA MET A 249 19.87 -1.64 -7.32
C MET A 249 20.61 -2.78 -8.06
N GLY A 250 20.02 -3.31 -9.14
CA GLY A 250 20.60 -4.39 -9.93
C GLY A 250 21.84 -3.97 -10.74
N TYR A 251 22.00 -2.69 -11.03
CA TYR A 251 23.06 -2.13 -11.88
C TYR A 251 24.02 -1.23 -11.11
N ALA A 252 23.69 -0.88 -9.85
CA ALA A 252 24.48 0.04 -9.06
C ALA A 252 25.87 -0.50 -8.79
N ALA A 253 26.88 0.30 -9.16
CA ALA A 253 28.28 0.01 -8.85
C ALA A 253 28.50 -0.03 -7.32
N ALA A 254 29.46 -0.83 -6.88
CA ALA A 254 29.90 -0.82 -5.50
C ALA A 254 30.41 0.57 -5.12
N GLY A 255 30.06 1.05 -3.89
CA GLY A 255 30.43 2.38 -3.41
C GLY A 255 29.22 3.25 -3.09
N LEU A 256 29.38 4.57 -3.23
CA LEU A 256 28.42 5.58 -2.78
C LEU A 256 27.04 5.43 -3.45
N GLN A 257 26.98 5.11 -4.74
CA GLN A 257 25.71 4.91 -5.45
C GLN A 257 24.88 3.79 -4.81
N ARG A 258 25.49 2.63 -4.61
CA ARG A 258 24.81 1.47 -4.01
C ARG A 258 24.38 1.74 -2.55
N GLN A 259 25.26 2.42 -1.80
CA GLN A 259 24.94 2.83 -0.43
C GLN A 259 23.80 3.86 -0.39
N ALA A 260 23.74 4.80 -1.34
CA ALA A 260 22.63 5.75 -1.45
C ALA A 260 21.30 5.06 -1.75
N LEU A 261 21.27 3.99 -2.55
CA LEU A 261 20.07 3.18 -2.78
C LEU A 261 19.63 2.43 -1.51
N PHE A 262 20.59 1.92 -0.71
CA PHE A 262 20.27 1.38 0.63
C PHE A 262 19.73 2.46 1.57
N SER A 263 20.23 3.69 1.45
CA SER A 263 19.68 4.83 2.21
C SER A 263 18.24 5.15 1.80
N ILE A 264 17.90 5.07 0.49
CA ILE A 264 16.51 5.20 0.03
C ILE A 264 15.64 4.10 0.63
N ALA A 265 16.11 2.84 0.61
CA ALA A 265 15.40 1.72 1.20
C ALA A 265 15.20 1.91 2.72
N LEU A 266 16.20 2.45 3.43
CA LEU A 266 16.08 2.80 4.85
C LEU A 266 15.04 3.90 5.08
N VAL A 267 15.04 4.97 4.27
CA VAL A 267 14.03 6.04 4.35
C VAL A 267 12.64 5.49 4.08
N LEU A 268 12.48 4.64 3.06
CA LEU A 268 11.21 3.98 2.76
C LEU A 268 10.72 3.11 3.93
N PHE A 269 11.61 2.33 4.52
CA PHE A 269 11.32 1.50 5.69
C PHE A 269 10.83 2.34 6.88
N LEU A 270 11.53 3.43 7.21
CA LEU A 270 11.14 4.34 8.27
C LEU A 270 9.80 5.05 7.96
N PHE A 271 9.59 5.41 6.70
CA PHE A 271 8.35 6.03 6.23
C PHE A 271 7.14 5.08 6.40
N ILE A 272 7.29 3.81 6.01
CA ILE A 272 6.26 2.78 6.19
C ILE A 272 6.00 2.56 7.69
N MET A 273 7.03 2.46 8.52
CA MET A 273 6.87 2.32 9.98
C MET A 273 6.12 3.50 10.59
N LEU A 274 6.47 4.72 10.20
CA LEU A 274 5.83 5.94 10.71
C LEU A 274 4.35 5.98 10.31
N ILE A 275 4.01 5.69 9.07
CA ILE A 275 2.62 5.66 8.61
C ILE A 275 1.83 4.57 9.33
N ASN A 276 2.37 3.36 9.47
CA ASN A 276 1.71 2.28 10.20
C ASN A 276 1.51 2.63 11.68
N ALA A 277 2.51 3.25 12.33
CA ALA A 277 2.40 3.70 13.70
C ALA A 277 1.32 4.79 13.85
N ALA A 278 1.29 5.77 12.95
CA ALA A 278 0.27 6.82 12.94
C ALA A 278 -1.14 6.25 12.75
N LEU A 279 -1.33 5.38 11.75
CA LEU A 279 -2.61 4.73 11.48
C LEU A 279 -3.07 3.89 12.69
N ASN A 280 -2.19 3.09 13.27
CA ASN A 280 -2.51 2.29 14.47
C ASN A 280 -2.87 3.15 15.69
N PHE A 281 -2.20 4.30 15.87
CA PHE A 281 -2.52 5.25 16.93
C PHE A 281 -3.93 5.83 16.74
N PHE A 282 -4.28 6.26 15.52
CA PHE A 282 -5.63 6.76 15.23
C PHE A 282 -6.70 5.68 15.43
N LEU A 283 -6.42 4.44 15.03
CA LEU A 283 -7.33 3.30 15.22
C LEU A 283 -7.58 2.98 16.70
N LYS A 284 -6.53 3.00 17.51
CA LYS A 284 -6.65 2.74 18.96
C LYS A 284 -7.52 3.81 19.63
N ARG A 285 -7.30 5.08 19.30
CA ARG A 285 -8.09 6.20 19.86
C ARG A 285 -9.56 6.18 19.39
N SER A 286 -9.83 5.62 18.22
CA SER A 286 -11.21 5.44 17.72
C SER A 286 -11.97 4.30 18.41
N LYS A 287 -11.28 3.34 19.08
CA LYS A 287 -11.91 2.27 19.86
C LYS A 287 -12.33 2.72 21.25
N GLU A 288 -11.68 3.74 21.79
CA GLU A 288 -11.92 4.25 23.17
C GLU A 288 -13.05 5.29 23.22
N LYS A 289 -13.57 5.73 22.07
CA LYS A 289 -14.77 6.57 21.95
C LYS A 289 -15.96 5.76 21.40
#